data_10134a4f76055d0e98c85147e7615ce1
#
_entry.id   10134a4f76055d0e98c85147e7615ce1
#
_cell.length_a   1.000
_cell.length_b   1.000
_cell.length_c   1.000
_cell.angle_alpha   90.00
_cell.angle_beta   90.00
_cell.angle_gamma   90.00
#
_symmetry.space_group_name_H-M   'P 1'
#
loop_
_entity.id
_entity.type
_entity.pdbx_description
1 polymer ?
#
loop_
_entity_poly.entity_id
_entity_poly.type
_entity_poly.pdbx_seq_one_letter_code
_entity_poly.pdbx_strand_id
1 'polypeptide(L)'
;MRMEEHVRLYFELGLSNAEILAFLALAHRTIISMSTLKRTLRRLKLRRRKDYSDLLDVAMFISKEHQTSGRLYGYRWMHLKCIQNNLRVPRDTVYEIMKILDPEGLAARKRHRLKRRQYKSKGPNFVWHIDSYDKLKPYGIAINGCIDGFSRNIVWLEASTTNSDPKVIAYYYIQAVKRKSGCPMRIRSDMGTENTHIEQMQIFLRRNHQDELSGSKSFLYGKSTHNQRIEWFWGCLRKKVGQFWMDLFQGLSTDINDTSFCGSFLDKSLVQFCFIKLIQRDLDMLTTMWNTHTLSSSSNILREGNRPLMMYTLPELYGYENQLCPVDSHEVLLCEEETTPKPEHPCDETVKELCYDIMEEAGDAMPEDADCARELYLSLREAILSQL
;
A
#
# COMPACT_ATOMS: atom_id res chain seq x y z
N MET A 1 -20.92 -8.14 10.12
CA MET A 1 -19.86 -8.88 10.85
C MET A 1 -20.21 -8.94 12.34
N ARG A 2 -20.02 -10.11 12.98
CA ARG A 2 -20.26 -10.25 14.42
C ARG A 2 -19.14 -9.57 15.21
N MET A 3 -19.43 -9.11 16.44
CA MET A 3 -18.42 -8.45 17.32
C MET A 3 -17.12 -9.25 17.46
N GLU A 4 -17.20 -10.56 17.51
CA GLU A 4 -16.04 -11.45 17.64
C GLU A 4 -15.14 -11.47 16.39
N GLU A 5 -15.73 -11.31 15.22
CA GLU A 5 -15.00 -11.21 13.95
C GLU A 5 -14.20 -9.90 13.91
N HIS A 6 -14.79 -8.79 14.35
CA HIS A 6 -14.07 -7.52 14.48
C HIS A 6 -12.92 -7.61 15.49
N VAL A 7 -13.17 -8.25 16.65
CA VAL A 7 -12.13 -8.45 17.67
C VAL A 7 -10.97 -9.26 17.11
N ARG A 8 -11.25 -10.34 16.36
CA ARG A 8 -10.23 -11.16 15.70
C ARG A 8 -9.44 -10.34 14.67
N LEU A 9 -10.13 -9.68 13.75
CA LEU A 9 -9.53 -8.84 12.72
C LEU A 9 -8.55 -7.82 13.32
N TYR A 10 -9.00 -7.03 14.28
CA TYR A 10 -8.18 -6.00 14.91
C TYR A 10 -7.02 -6.55 15.73
N PHE A 11 -7.21 -7.73 16.31
CA PHE A 11 -6.13 -8.41 17.01
C PHE A 11 -5.04 -8.89 16.04
N GLU A 12 -5.40 -9.47 14.90
CA GLU A 12 -4.51 -9.97 13.85
C GLU A 12 -3.78 -8.81 13.14
N LEU A 13 -4.43 -7.66 12.99
CA LEU A 13 -3.78 -6.41 12.54
C LEU A 13 -2.76 -5.86 13.55
N GLY A 14 -2.64 -6.47 14.74
CA GLY A 14 -1.67 -6.06 15.76
C GLY A 14 -2.08 -4.85 16.59
N LEU A 15 -3.38 -4.47 16.63
CA LEU A 15 -3.89 -3.38 17.44
C LEU A 15 -3.87 -3.76 18.93
N SER A 16 -3.57 -2.81 19.81
CA SER A 16 -3.65 -2.99 21.26
C SER A 16 -5.09 -3.18 21.74
N ASN A 17 -5.28 -3.70 22.94
CA ASN A 17 -6.63 -3.87 23.49
C ASN A 17 -7.41 -2.56 23.62
N ALA A 18 -6.72 -1.44 23.93
CA ALA A 18 -7.36 -0.13 23.99
C ALA A 18 -7.82 0.35 22.61
N GLU A 19 -6.99 0.15 21.58
CA GLU A 19 -7.33 0.46 20.18
C GLU A 19 -8.51 -0.40 19.70
N ILE A 20 -8.54 -1.69 20.03
CA ILE A 20 -9.68 -2.58 19.71
C ILE A 20 -10.97 -2.07 20.35
N LEU A 21 -10.94 -1.69 21.62
CA LEU A 21 -12.13 -1.12 22.30
C LEU A 21 -12.58 0.19 21.62
N ALA A 22 -11.65 1.05 21.25
CA ALA A 22 -11.97 2.30 20.57
C ALA A 22 -12.63 2.04 19.19
N PHE A 23 -12.12 1.09 18.40
CA PHE A 23 -12.77 0.70 17.14
C PHE A 23 -14.15 0.10 17.33
N LEU A 24 -14.32 -0.80 18.32
CA LEU A 24 -15.62 -1.38 18.61
C LEU A 24 -16.65 -0.31 19.01
N ALA A 25 -16.25 0.63 19.86
CA ALA A 25 -17.14 1.68 20.34
C ALA A 25 -17.50 2.70 19.23
N LEU A 26 -16.51 3.24 18.53
CA LEU A 26 -16.69 4.39 17.64
C LEU A 26 -17.06 3.96 16.19
N ALA A 27 -16.39 2.95 15.64
CA ALA A 27 -16.67 2.50 14.27
C ALA A 27 -17.83 1.49 14.20
N HIS A 28 -18.04 0.68 15.25
CA HIS A 28 -19.07 -0.37 15.26
C HIS A 28 -20.17 -0.16 16.27
N ARG A 29 -20.18 0.97 16.98
CA ARG A 29 -21.17 1.32 18.03
C ARG A 29 -21.37 0.21 19.08
N THR A 30 -20.35 -0.59 19.33
CA THR A 30 -20.35 -1.72 20.26
C THR A 30 -19.48 -1.40 21.46
N ILE A 31 -20.10 -1.05 22.58
CA ILE A 31 -19.41 -0.67 23.81
C ILE A 31 -19.28 -1.90 24.70
N ILE A 32 -18.05 -2.33 24.95
CA ILE A 32 -17.71 -3.42 25.88
C ILE A 32 -16.60 -2.99 26.83
N SER A 33 -16.57 -3.61 28.02
CA SER A 33 -15.50 -3.35 28.96
C SER A 33 -14.18 -4.03 28.57
N MET A 34 -13.06 -3.54 29.10
CA MET A 34 -11.75 -4.19 28.95
C MET A 34 -11.77 -5.65 29.44
N SER A 35 -12.51 -5.92 30.49
CA SER A 35 -12.68 -7.28 31.05
C SER A 35 -13.43 -8.19 30.09
N THR A 36 -14.49 -7.68 29.46
CA THR A 36 -15.25 -8.40 28.42
C THR A 36 -14.37 -8.69 27.22
N LEU A 37 -13.61 -7.69 26.72
CA LEU A 37 -12.66 -7.90 25.62
C LEU A 37 -11.62 -8.98 25.96
N LYS A 38 -10.99 -8.91 27.14
CA LYS A 38 -10.01 -9.93 27.59
C LYS A 38 -10.62 -11.32 27.67
N ARG A 39 -11.89 -11.45 28.11
CA ARG A 39 -12.63 -12.72 28.15
C ARG A 39 -12.88 -13.23 26.72
N THR A 40 -13.32 -12.36 25.80
CA THR A 40 -13.53 -12.71 24.38
C THR A 40 -12.23 -13.16 23.71
N LEU A 41 -11.13 -12.42 23.89
CA LEU A 41 -9.81 -12.82 23.38
C LEU A 41 -9.36 -14.19 23.91
N ARG A 42 -9.60 -14.46 25.20
CA ARG A 42 -9.29 -15.77 25.83
C ARG A 42 -10.13 -16.89 25.21
N ARG A 43 -11.44 -16.67 25.02
CA ARG A 43 -12.35 -17.62 24.37
C ARG A 43 -11.94 -17.92 22.92
N LEU A 44 -11.53 -16.90 22.18
CA LEU A 44 -11.02 -17.00 20.81
C LEU A 44 -9.59 -17.54 20.72
N LYS A 45 -8.95 -17.87 21.86
CA LYS A 45 -7.54 -18.32 21.98
C LYS A 45 -6.53 -17.31 21.42
N LEU A 46 -6.88 -16.03 21.35
CA LEU A 46 -6.04 -14.95 20.87
C LEU A 46 -5.18 -14.41 22.03
N ARG A 47 -3.88 -14.67 21.99
CA ARG A 47 -2.92 -14.30 23.05
C ARG A 47 -1.70 -13.62 22.45
N ARG A 48 -1.11 -12.61 23.14
CA ARG A 48 0.07 -11.87 22.66
C ARG A 48 1.37 -12.29 23.34
N ARG A 49 1.31 -12.81 24.56
CA ARG A 49 2.48 -13.05 25.44
C ARG A 49 2.57 -14.46 26.00
N LYS A 50 1.80 -15.40 25.48
CA LYS A 50 1.87 -16.81 25.85
C LYS A 50 1.78 -17.65 24.60
N ASP A 51 2.20 -18.89 24.68
CA ASP A 51 2.20 -19.82 23.57
C ASP A 51 2.97 -19.22 22.38
N TYR A 52 4.23 -18.82 22.62
CA TYR A 52 5.10 -18.31 21.57
C TYR A 52 5.33 -19.38 20.50
N SER A 53 5.42 -18.94 19.26
CA SER A 53 5.80 -19.79 18.13
C SER A 53 7.22 -20.31 18.33
N ASP A 54 7.50 -21.47 17.75
CA ASP A 54 8.84 -22.02 17.75
C ASP A 54 9.84 -21.02 17.14
N LEU A 55 11.03 -20.92 17.73
CA LEU A 55 12.03 -19.94 17.28
C LEU A 55 12.58 -20.29 15.90
N LEU A 56 12.60 -21.57 15.54
CA LEU A 56 13.04 -22.01 14.23
C LEU A 56 12.01 -21.60 13.16
N ASP A 57 10.72 -21.77 13.42
CA ASP A 57 9.66 -21.35 12.51
C ASP A 57 9.71 -19.83 12.28
N VAL A 58 9.93 -19.05 13.33
CA VAL A 58 10.10 -17.59 13.24
C VAL A 58 11.36 -17.23 12.44
N ALA A 59 12.47 -17.92 12.67
CA ALA A 59 13.72 -17.66 11.96
C ALA A 59 13.61 -18.03 10.48
N MET A 60 12.98 -19.15 10.15
CA MET A 60 12.70 -19.57 8.75
C MET A 60 11.79 -18.54 8.06
N PHE A 61 10.73 -18.11 8.73
CA PHE A 61 9.86 -17.06 8.20
C PHE A 61 10.63 -15.76 7.92
N ILE A 62 11.42 -15.27 8.87
CA ILE A 62 12.25 -14.06 8.70
C ILE A 62 13.27 -14.26 7.58
N SER A 63 13.90 -15.44 7.49
CA SER A 63 14.84 -15.78 6.42
C SER A 63 14.17 -15.74 5.04
N LYS A 64 12.98 -16.35 4.91
CA LYS A 64 12.18 -16.30 3.68
C LYS A 64 11.81 -14.84 3.32
N GLU A 65 11.39 -14.03 4.30
CA GLU A 65 11.09 -12.62 4.09
C GLU A 65 12.33 -11.80 3.64
N HIS A 66 13.52 -12.17 4.12
CA HIS A 66 14.76 -11.52 3.69
C HIS A 66 15.15 -11.84 2.23
N GLN A 67 14.62 -12.90 1.65
CA GLN A 67 14.78 -13.23 0.23
C GLN A 67 13.81 -12.45 -0.68
N THR A 68 12.86 -11.73 -0.09
CA THR A 68 11.87 -10.92 -0.77
C THR A 68 12.04 -9.42 -0.47
N SER A 69 11.04 -8.61 -0.80
CA SER A 69 10.96 -7.20 -0.40
C SER A 69 11.14 -6.95 1.11
N GLY A 70 10.90 -7.97 1.94
CA GLY A 70 11.10 -7.93 3.40
C GLY A 70 12.56 -7.76 3.85
N ARG A 71 13.56 -7.94 2.98
CA ARG A 71 15.00 -7.71 3.28
C ARG A 71 15.27 -6.32 3.85
N LEU A 72 14.52 -5.31 3.42
CA LEU A 72 14.71 -3.92 3.86
C LEU A 72 13.85 -3.52 5.06
N TYR A 73 13.09 -4.44 5.64
CA TYR A 73 12.27 -4.16 6.81
C TYR A 73 13.13 -3.99 8.06
N GLY A 74 12.83 -2.95 8.87
CA GLY A 74 13.36 -2.86 10.22
C GLY A 74 12.65 -3.84 11.16
N TYR A 75 13.28 -4.20 12.28
CA TYR A 75 12.76 -5.20 13.21
C TYR A 75 11.31 -4.93 13.70
N ARG A 76 10.87 -3.66 13.77
CA ARG A 76 9.49 -3.32 14.17
C ARG A 76 8.48 -3.72 13.11
N TRP A 77 8.83 -3.55 11.85
CA TRP A 77 8.02 -3.95 10.71
C TRP A 77 8.01 -5.47 10.54
N MET A 78 9.17 -6.09 10.67
CA MET A 78 9.27 -7.54 10.65
C MET A 78 8.46 -8.19 11.78
N HIS A 79 8.51 -7.63 13.00
CA HIS A 79 7.67 -8.08 14.11
C HIS A 79 6.17 -7.94 13.81
N LEU A 80 5.75 -6.81 13.21
CA LEU A 80 4.35 -6.63 12.80
C LEU A 80 3.96 -7.67 11.75
N LYS A 81 4.83 -7.95 10.78
CA LYS A 81 4.61 -8.97 9.77
C LYS A 81 4.52 -10.38 10.37
N CYS A 82 5.35 -10.71 11.35
CA CYS A 82 5.20 -11.96 12.11
C CYS A 82 3.82 -12.07 12.77
N ILE A 83 3.35 -11.02 13.44
CA ILE A 83 2.03 -11.01 14.08
C ILE A 83 0.91 -11.22 13.04
N GLN A 84 0.97 -10.56 11.90
CA GLN A 84 -0.03 -10.66 10.83
C GLN A 84 -0.04 -12.05 10.16
N ASN A 85 1.07 -12.78 10.26
CA ASN A 85 1.17 -14.18 9.82
C ASN A 85 1.01 -15.18 10.99
N ASN A 86 0.33 -14.79 12.06
CA ASN A 86 0.02 -15.61 13.24
C ASN A 86 1.24 -16.14 14.00
N LEU A 87 2.44 -15.60 13.75
CA LEU A 87 3.64 -15.92 14.51
C LEU A 87 3.71 -15.07 15.79
N ARG A 88 3.64 -15.72 16.93
CA ARG A 88 3.72 -15.06 18.24
C ARG A 88 5.16 -15.06 18.71
N VAL A 89 5.77 -13.91 18.69
CA VAL A 89 7.18 -13.74 19.07
C VAL A 89 7.38 -12.38 19.75
N PRO A 90 8.22 -12.27 20.78
CA PRO A 90 8.61 -10.99 21.36
C PRO A 90 9.37 -10.14 20.32
N ARG A 91 9.15 -8.82 20.38
CA ARG A 91 9.82 -7.87 19.48
C ARG A 91 11.35 -7.92 19.57
N ASP A 92 11.87 -8.11 20.79
CA ASP A 92 13.33 -8.15 21.03
C ASP A 92 13.91 -9.45 20.45
N THR A 93 13.17 -10.56 20.49
CA THR A 93 13.57 -11.81 19.83
C THR A 93 13.67 -11.66 18.32
N VAL A 94 12.71 -10.97 17.69
CA VAL A 94 12.80 -10.64 16.24
C VAL A 94 14.03 -9.81 15.95
N TYR A 95 14.35 -8.83 16.80
CA TYR A 95 15.57 -8.02 16.64
C TYR A 95 16.86 -8.88 16.71
N GLU A 96 16.97 -9.81 17.66
CA GLU A 96 18.14 -10.68 17.78
C GLU A 96 18.23 -11.65 16.59
N ILE A 97 17.12 -12.24 16.14
CA ILE A 97 17.11 -13.09 14.94
C ILE A 97 17.57 -12.30 13.72
N MET A 98 17.04 -11.10 13.49
CA MET A 98 17.47 -10.26 12.37
C MET A 98 18.93 -9.81 12.47
N LYS A 99 19.46 -9.64 13.67
CA LYS A 99 20.87 -9.30 13.90
C LYS A 99 21.79 -10.46 13.49
N ILE A 100 21.34 -11.69 13.68
CA ILE A 100 22.08 -12.90 13.28
C ILE A 100 21.99 -13.08 11.75
N LEU A 101 20.78 -12.94 11.17
CA LEU A 101 20.54 -13.21 9.76
C LEU A 101 21.02 -12.09 8.82
N ASP A 102 20.96 -10.81 9.25
CA ASP A 102 21.32 -9.64 8.43
C ASP A 102 21.96 -8.52 9.27
N PRO A 103 23.19 -8.72 9.78
CA PRO A 103 23.89 -7.73 10.60
C PRO A 103 24.21 -6.44 9.84
N GLU A 104 24.57 -6.55 8.55
CA GLU A 104 24.91 -5.40 7.70
C GLU A 104 23.69 -4.53 7.39
N GLY A 105 22.57 -5.12 7.04
CA GLY A 105 21.31 -4.40 6.80
C GLY A 105 20.80 -3.70 8.07
N LEU A 106 21.04 -4.29 9.25
CA LEU A 106 20.70 -3.66 10.53
C LEU A 106 21.54 -2.41 10.79
N ALA A 107 22.83 -2.46 10.47
CA ALA A 107 23.74 -1.31 10.58
C ALA A 107 23.40 -0.19 9.60
N ALA A 108 23.09 -0.53 8.35
CA ALA A 108 22.72 0.43 7.31
C ALA A 108 21.43 1.22 7.66
N ARG A 109 20.48 0.58 8.34
CA ARG A 109 19.21 1.20 8.76
C ARG A 109 19.32 2.20 9.92
N LYS A 110 20.46 2.28 10.61
CA LYS A 110 20.69 3.20 11.76
C LYS A 110 21.12 4.62 11.37
N ARG A 111 21.37 4.93 10.07
CA ARG A 111 21.94 6.22 9.64
C ARG A 111 20.92 7.37 9.58
N HIS A 112 21.31 8.48 10.18
CA HIS A 112 20.89 9.90 10.22
C HIS A 112 19.45 10.37 9.93
N ARG A 113 18.92 11.22 10.86
CA ARG A 113 17.62 11.93 10.78
C ARG A 113 17.82 13.43 10.56
N LEU A 114 17.10 14.00 9.56
CA LEU A 114 17.04 15.45 9.31
C LEU A 114 15.90 16.08 10.12
N LYS A 115 16.09 17.30 10.67
CA LYS A 115 15.00 18.12 11.24
C LYS A 115 14.13 18.64 10.09
N ARG A 116 12.82 18.41 10.15
CA ARG A 116 11.84 18.82 9.12
C ARG A 116 10.87 19.88 9.64
N ARG A 117 10.32 20.70 8.72
CA ARG A 117 9.25 21.67 9.00
C ARG A 117 7.98 20.95 9.49
N GLN A 118 7.20 21.61 10.36
CA GLN A 118 5.94 21.07 10.85
C GLN A 118 4.88 21.17 9.76
N TYR A 119 4.26 20.05 9.41
CA TYR A 119 3.09 19.99 8.56
C TYR A 119 1.83 20.07 9.44
N LYS A 120 0.93 21.00 9.16
CA LYS A 120 -0.34 21.18 9.88
C LYS A 120 -1.50 20.81 8.95
N SER A 121 -2.49 20.07 9.46
CA SER A 121 -3.75 19.73 8.79
C SER A 121 -4.89 19.82 9.80
N LYS A 122 -6.10 20.14 9.33
CA LYS A 122 -7.29 20.30 10.18
C LYS A 122 -7.89 18.99 10.66
N GLY A 123 -7.55 17.87 10.00
CA GLY A 123 -8.08 16.53 10.30
C GLY A 123 -7.90 15.59 9.11
N PRO A 124 -8.32 14.32 9.24
CA PRO A 124 -8.32 13.39 8.11
C PRO A 124 -9.29 13.87 7.03
N ASN A 125 -8.99 13.52 5.77
CA ASN A 125 -9.72 13.95 4.59
C ASN A 125 -9.72 15.46 4.32
N PHE A 126 -8.94 16.26 5.08
CA PHE A 126 -8.76 17.67 4.76
C PHE A 126 -7.95 17.88 3.47
N VAL A 127 -6.87 17.11 3.26
CA VAL A 127 -6.09 17.11 2.01
C VAL A 127 -5.64 15.69 1.72
N TRP A 128 -5.99 15.17 0.54
CA TRP A 128 -5.36 13.98 -0.01
C TRP A 128 -4.21 14.39 -0.92
N HIS A 129 -3.08 13.73 -0.77
CA HIS A 129 -1.90 13.90 -1.60
C HIS A 129 -1.84 12.76 -2.60
N ILE A 130 -1.89 13.07 -3.90
CA ILE A 130 -1.84 12.10 -5.00
C ILE A 130 -0.54 12.29 -5.75
N ASP A 131 0.08 11.20 -6.16
CA ASP A 131 1.30 11.22 -6.94
C ASP A 131 1.58 9.84 -7.54
N SER A 132 2.50 9.79 -8.50
CA SER A 132 2.96 8.59 -9.17
C SER A 132 4.38 8.22 -8.79
N TYR A 133 4.68 6.92 -8.74
CA TYR A 133 6.01 6.40 -8.48
C TYR A 133 6.56 5.70 -9.73
N ASP A 134 7.48 6.37 -10.44
CA ASP A 134 7.94 6.00 -11.77
C ASP A 134 9.20 5.12 -11.81
N LYS A 135 9.69 4.63 -10.66
CA LYS A 135 10.96 3.88 -10.63
C LYS A 135 10.89 2.50 -11.26
N LEU A 136 9.69 1.93 -11.44
CA LEU A 136 9.45 0.68 -12.15
C LEU A 136 8.94 0.90 -13.59
N LYS A 137 8.69 2.15 -13.99
CA LYS A 137 8.20 2.52 -15.32
C LYS A 137 9.11 2.06 -16.48
N PRO A 138 10.47 2.05 -16.35
CA PRO A 138 11.34 1.48 -17.38
C PRO A 138 11.01 0.03 -17.71
N TYR A 139 10.49 -0.72 -16.76
CA TYR A 139 10.08 -2.13 -16.90
C TYR A 139 8.59 -2.32 -17.25
N GLY A 140 7.88 -1.23 -17.58
CA GLY A 140 6.47 -1.26 -17.98
C GLY A 140 5.48 -1.25 -16.81
N ILE A 141 5.92 -1.01 -15.58
CA ILE A 141 5.05 -0.97 -14.39
C ILE A 141 5.04 0.43 -13.80
N ALA A 142 3.85 1.00 -13.70
CA ALA A 142 3.59 2.28 -13.08
C ALA A 142 2.83 2.09 -11.76
N ILE A 143 3.16 2.90 -10.75
CA ILE A 143 2.46 2.88 -9.46
C ILE A 143 1.87 4.26 -9.22
N ASN A 144 0.58 4.30 -8.85
CA ASN A 144 -0.09 5.52 -8.41
C ASN A 144 -0.57 5.35 -6.97
N GLY A 145 -0.53 6.43 -6.20
CA GLY A 145 -0.93 6.36 -4.81
C GLY A 145 -1.54 7.65 -4.28
N CYS A 146 -2.31 7.48 -3.21
CA CYS A 146 -2.90 8.56 -2.45
C CYS A 146 -2.70 8.36 -0.96
N ILE A 147 -2.29 9.43 -0.28
CA ILE A 147 -2.09 9.45 1.16
C ILE A 147 -2.85 10.61 1.80
N ASP A 148 -3.53 10.35 2.91
CA ASP A 148 -4.14 11.41 3.70
C ASP A 148 -3.10 12.28 4.38
N GLY A 149 -3.24 13.59 4.24
CA GLY A 149 -2.28 14.58 4.73
C GLY A 149 -2.15 14.62 6.26
N PHE A 150 -3.23 14.37 6.99
CA PHE A 150 -3.27 14.40 8.44
C PHE A 150 -2.73 13.10 9.05
N SER A 151 -3.41 12.00 8.79
CA SER A 151 -3.15 10.71 9.39
C SER A 151 -1.96 9.97 8.77
N ARG A 152 -1.62 10.30 7.52
CA ARG A 152 -0.71 9.53 6.65
C ARG A 152 -1.26 8.16 6.27
N ASN A 153 -2.57 7.95 6.40
CA ASN A 153 -3.21 6.73 5.96
C ASN A 153 -3.17 6.65 4.44
N ILE A 154 -2.76 5.52 3.90
CA ILE A 154 -2.82 5.26 2.46
C ILE A 154 -4.28 5.03 2.10
N VAL A 155 -4.79 5.78 1.12
CA VAL A 155 -6.16 5.71 0.61
C VAL A 155 -6.26 4.70 -0.53
N TRP A 156 -5.27 4.74 -1.44
CA TRP A 156 -5.01 3.70 -2.45
C TRP A 156 -3.52 3.63 -2.78
N LEU A 157 -3.10 2.50 -3.32
CA LEU A 157 -1.76 2.26 -3.82
C LEU A 157 -1.84 1.17 -4.90
N GLU A 158 -1.79 1.56 -6.16
CA GLU A 158 -2.15 0.72 -7.30
C GLU A 158 -1.00 0.60 -8.29
N ALA A 159 -0.67 -0.65 -8.67
CA ALA A 159 0.20 -0.96 -9.78
C ALA A 159 -0.61 -1.14 -11.06
N SER A 160 -0.16 -0.58 -12.18
CA SER A 160 -0.78 -0.71 -13.48
C SER A 160 0.27 -0.65 -14.60
N THR A 161 -0.17 -0.81 -15.82
CA THR A 161 0.68 -0.66 -17.02
C THR A 161 0.96 0.81 -17.33
N THR A 162 0.11 1.72 -16.86
CA THR A 162 0.24 3.16 -17.08
C THR A 162 -0.17 3.98 -15.85
N ASN A 163 0.47 5.12 -15.69
CA ASN A 163 0.06 6.19 -14.78
C ASN A 163 -0.09 7.53 -15.53
N SER A 164 -0.10 7.50 -16.86
CA SER A 164 -0.20 8.70 -17.71
C SER A 164 -1.61 8.87 -18.30
N ASP A 165 -2.49 7.87 -18.17
CA ASP A 165 -3.88 7.95 -18.59
C ASP A 165 -4.73 8.56 -17.47
N PRO A 166 -5.29 9.78 -17.68
CA PRO A 166 -6.10 10.46 -16.69
C PRO A 166 -7.36 9.68 -16.27
N LYS A 167 -7.93 8.86 -17.16
CA LYS A 167 -9.12 8.06 -16.89
C LYS A 167 -8.84 6.90 -15.93
N VAL A 168 -7.67 6.26 -16.06
CA VAL A 168 -7.22 5.20 -15.16
C VAL A 168 -6.96 5.77 -13.76
N ILE A 169 -6.29 6.92 -13.67
CA ILE A 169 -6.01 7.55 -12.38
C ILE A 169 -7.30 8.05 -11.71
N ALA A 170 -8.22 8.60 -12.49
CA ALA A 170 -9.55 8.99 -12.01
C ALA A 170 -10.37 7.81 -11.49
N TYR A 171 -10.21 6.62 -12.06
CA TYR A 171 -10.83 5.40 -11.54
C TYR A 171 -10.42 5.12 -10.08
N TYR A 172 -9.15 5.19 -9.74
CA TYR A 172 -8.69 4.99 -8.35
C TYR A 172 -9.31 6.00 -7.39
N TYR A 173 -9.37 7.26 -7.82
CA TYR A 173 -9.98 8.32 -7.04
C TYR A 173 -11.47 8.07 -6.80
N ILE A 174 -12.24 7.81 -7.86
CA ILE A 174 -13.69 7.65 -7.74
C ILE A 174 -14.07 6.38 -6.94
N GLN A 175 -13.28 5.29 -7.06
CA GLN A 175 -13.45 4.12 -6.22
C GLN A 175 -13.19 4.42 -4.73
N ALA A 176 -12.23 5.29 -4.42
CA ALA A 176 -11.99 5.74 -3.05
C ALA A 176 -13.14 6.60 -2.52
N VAL A 177 -13.66 7.52 -3.33
CA VAL A 177 -14.84 8.35 -3.00
C VAL A 177 -16.07 7.48 -2.75
N LYS A 178 -16.32 6.50 -3.62
CA LYS A 178 -17.43 5.54 -3.51
C LYS A 178 -17.38 4.73 -2.22
N ARG A 179 -16.21 4.13 -1.93
CA ARG A 179 -16.00 3.35 -0.69
C ARG A 179 -16.19 4.16 0.59
N LYS A 180 -15.90 5.47 0.54
CA LYS A 180 -15.99 6.36 1.70
C LYS A 180 -17.32 7.12 1.77
N SER A 181 -18.14 7.05 0.73
CA SER A 181 -19.36 7.85 0.57
C SER A 181 -19.11 9.35 0.74
N GLY A 182 -17.96 9.82 0.23
CA GLY A 182 -17.53 11.21 0.36
C GLY A 182 -16.18 11.48 -0.30
N CYS A 183 -15.97 12.73 -0.67
CA CYS A 183 -14.69 13.20 -1.22
C CYS A 183 -13.88 14.01 -0.18
N PRO A 184 -12.56 14.16 -0.35
CA PRO A 184 -11.77 15.01 0.53
C PRO A 184 -12.16 16.49 0.37
N MET A 185 -11.90 17.28 1.39
CA MET A 185 -12.10 18.72 1.27
C MET A 185 -11.20 19.32 0.18
N ARG A 186 -9.98 18.83 0.04
CA ARG A 186 -9.03 19.22 -1.01
C ARG A 186 -8.20 18.05 -1.51
N ILE A 187 -7.76 18.14 -2.75
CA ILE A 187 -6.73 17.28 -3.33
C ILE A 187 -5.49 18.12 -3.62
N ARG A 188 -4.33 17.53 -3.46
CA ARG A 188 -3.04 18.09 -3.88
C ARG A 188 -2.32 17.10 -4.78
N SER A 189 -1.93 17.58 -5.96
CA SER A 189 -1.04 16.88 -6.89
C SER A 189 0.07 17.80 -7.40
N ASP A 190 0.98 17.27 -8.14
CA ASP A 190 1.86 18.04 -9.02
C ASP A 190 1.12 18.49 -10.30
N MET A 191 1.83 19.18 -11.22
CA MET A 191 1.26 19.73 -12.45
C MET A 191 1.17 18.70 -13.60
N GLY A 192 1.06 17.41 -13.30
CA GLY A 192 0.94 16.37 -14.31
C GLY A 192 -0.43 16.38 -15.00
N THR A 193 -0.44 16.13 -16.30
CA THR A 193 -1.67 16.06 -17.11
C THR A 193 -2.54 14.86 -16.76
N GLU A 194 -1.99 13.83 -16.15
CA GLU A 194 -2.69 12.64 -15.66
C GLU A 194 -3.68 12.94 -14.53
N ASN A 195 -3.56 14.10 -13.89
CA ASN A 195 -4.44 14.52 -12.78
C ASN A 195 -5.68 15.31 -13.24
N THR A 196 -5.83 15.59 -14.54
CA THR A 196 -6.88 16.50 -15.07
C THR A 196 -8.29 15.98 -14.81
N HIS A 197 -8.53 14.67 -14.97
CA HIS A 197 -9.86 14.08 -14.70
C HIS A 197 -10.20 14.10 -13.21
N ILE A 198 -9.22 13.81 -12.33
CA ILE A 198 -9.44 13.92 -10.89
C ILE A 198 -9.76 15.38 -10.50
N GLU A 199 -9.06 16.36 -11.08
CA GLU A 199 -9.37 17.78 -10.84
C GLU A 199 -10.82 18.09 -11.20
N GLN A 200 -11.25 17.73 -12.42
CA GLN A 200 -12.62 17.97 -12.88
C GLN A 200 -13.66 17.30 -11.99
N MET A 201 -13.45 16.03 -11.64
CA MET A 201 -14.33 15.28 -10.75
C MET A 201 -14.37 15.86 -9.34
N GLN A 202 -13.24 16.23 -8.78
CA GLN A 202 -13.18 16.88 -7.46
C GLN A 202 -13.92 18.21 -7.45
N ILE A 203 -13.72 19.05 -8.47
CA ILE A 203 -14.43 20.33 -8.62
C ILE A 203 -15.93 20.10 -8.76
N PHE A 204 -16.33 19.13 -9.58
CA PHE A 204 -17.73 18.76 -9.81
C PHE A 204 -18.39 18.27 -8.51
N LEU A 205 -17.82 17.33 -7.81
CA LEU A 205 -18.36 16.80 -6.55
C LEU A 205 -18.41 17.85 -5.43
N ARG A 206 -17.53 18.87 -5.50
CA ARG A 206 -17.45 19.94 -4.51
C ARG A 206 -18.23 21.21 -4.91
N ARG A 207 -18.85 21.29 -6.08
CA ARG A 207 -19.44 22.51 -6.62
C ARG A 207 -20.57 23.10 -5.79
N ASN A 208 -21.35 22.25 -5.13
CA ASN A 208 -22.53 22.63 -4.35
C ASN A 208 -22.27 22.82 -2.85
N HIS A 209 -21.01 22.61 -2.38
CA HIS A 209 -20.66 22.82 -1.00
C HIS A 209 -20.45 24.31 -0.71
N GLN A 210 -20.80 24.74 0.51
CA GLN A 210 -20.84 26.15 0.85
C GLN A 210 -19.61 26.64 1.64
N ASP A 211 -18.59 25.82 1.78
CA ASP A 211 -17.35 26.21 2.45
C ASP A 211 -16.40 26.98 1.52
N GLU A 212 -15.46 27.71 2.11
CA GLU A 212 -14.52 28.57 1.39
C GLU A 212 -13.59 27.82 0.41
N LEU A 213 -13.51 26.50 0.52
CA LEU A 213 -12.63 25.63 -0.27
C LEU A 213 -13.39 24.82 -1.31
N SER A 214 -14.67 25.11 -1.54
CA SER A 214 -15.51 24.43 -2.52
C SER A 214 -15.13 24.77 -3.96
N GLY A 215 -15.64 23.99 -4.91
CA GLY A 215 -15.42 24.18 -6.35
C GLY A 215 -13.93 24.12 -6.71
N SER A 216 -13.46 25.05 -7.53
CA SER A 216 -12.07 25.08 -8.03
C SER A 216 -11.00 25.18 -6.95
N LYS A 217 -11.33 25.70 -5.77
CA LYS A 217 -10.40 25.75 -4.64
C LYS A 217 -10.18 24.40 -3.97
N SER A 218 -10.98 23.40 -4.31
CA SER A 218 -10.84 22.04 -3.75
C SER A 218 -9.70 21.24 -4.40
N PHE A 219 -9.10 21.74 -5.46
CA PHE A 219 -7.91 21.13 -6.08
C PHE A 219 -6.71 22.06 -6.02
N LEU A 220 -5.54 21.51 -5.70
CA LEU A 220 -4.31 22.26 -5.49
C LEU A 220 -3.19 21.67 -6.35
N TYR A 221 -2.82 22.38 -7.38
CA TYR A 221 -1.56 22.13 -8.06
C TYR A 221 -0.37 22.71 -7.28
N GLY A 222 0.75 22.04 -7.33
CA GLY A 222 1.98 22.53 -6.73
C GLY A 222 3.21 21.82 -7.24
N LYS A 223 4.39 22.35 -6.90
CA LYS A 223 5.65 21.64 -7.13
C LYS A 223 5.67 20.35 -6.29
N SER A 224 6.33 19.30 -6.76
CA SER A 224 6.51 18.03 -6.03
C SER A 224 7.02 18.26 -4.60
N THR A 225 7.89 19.26 -4.39
CA THR A 225 8.38 19.65 -3.05
C THR A 225 7.27 20.09 -2.08
N HIS A 226 6.09 20.43 -2.56
CA HIS A 226 4.92 20.74 -1.74
C HIS A 226 4.05 19.52 -1.47
N ASN A 227 4.23 18.42 -2.24
CA ASN A 227 3.52 17.16 -2.06
C ASN A 227 4.19 16.24 -1.02
N GLN A 228 4.68 16.83 0.09
CA GLN A 228 5.62 16.25 1.06
C GLN A 228 5.18 14.92 1.67
N ARG A 229 3.86 14.68 1.79
CA ARG A 229 3.36 13.45 2.45
C ARG A 229 3.61 12.23 1.61
N ILE A 230 3.24 12.30 0.35
CA ILE A 230 3.39 11.19 -0.57
C ILE A 230 4.85 11.03 -1.00
N GLU A 231 5.57 12.11 -1.22
CA GLU A 231 7.00 12.08 -1.53
C GLU A 231 7.82 11.37 -0.44
N TRP A 232 7.50 11.66 0.83
CA TRP A 232 8.14 10.95 1.93
C TRP A 232 7.76 9.47 1.95
N PHE A 233 6.51 9.15 1.62
CA PHE A 233 6.04 7.77 1.51
C PHE A 233 6.75 7.01 0.39
N TRP A 234 7.00 7.65 -0.77
CA TRP A 234 7.79 7.04 -1.84
C TRP A 234 9.19 6.62 -1.40
N GLY A 235 9.82 7.40 -0.55
CA GLY A 235 11.09 7.02 0.08
C GLY A 235 10.96 5.77 0.97
N CYS A 236 9.82 5.54 1.59
CA CYS A 236 9.53 4.32 2.35
C CYS A 236 9.21 3.14 1.42
N LEU A 237 8.33 3.34 0.43
CA LEU A 237 7.98 2.33 -0.58
C LEU A 237 9.22 1.82 -1.28
N ARG A 238 10.12 2.74 -1.74
CA ARG A 238 11.38 2.34 -2.37
C ARG A 238 12.18 1.38 -1.50
N LYS A 239 12.32 1.68 -0.21
CA LYS A 239 13.11 0.86 0.72
C LYS A 239 12.45 -0.46 1.09
N LYS A 240 11.12 -0.56 0.97
CA LYS A 240 10.37 -1.71 1.49
C LYS A 240 9.94 -2.68 0.40
N VAL A 241 9.66 -2.17 -0.78
CA VAL A 241 9.15 -2.92 -1.93
C VAL A 241 9.95 -2.59 -3.19
N GLY A 242 10.03 -1.31 -3.55
CA GLY A 242 10.52 -0.89 -4.86
C GLY A 242 11.97 -1.30 -5.15
N GLN A 243 12.87 -1.27 -4.14
CA GLN A 243 14.27 -1.63 -4.37
C GLN A 243 14.42 -3.12 -4.71
N PHE A 244 13.68 -4.00 -4.06
CA PHE A 244 13.68 -5.42 -4.38
C PHE A 244 13.30 -5.68 -5.85
N TRP A 245 12.19 -5.09 -6.30
CA TRP A 245 11.74 -5.26 -7.69
C TRP A 245 12.68 -4.60 -8.71
N MET A 246 13.25 -3.45 -8.38
CA MET A 246 14.25 -2.81 -9.22
C MET A 246 15.52 -3.67 -9.39
N ASP A 247 16.01 -4.26 -8.30
CA ASP A 247 17.20 -5.12 -8.33
C ASP A 247 16.93 -6.40 -9.13
N LEU A 248 15.73 -7.00 -8.97
CA LEU A 248 15.29 -8.16 -9.73
C LEU A 248 15.23 -7.87 -11.23
N PHE A 249 14.57 -6.78 -11.63
CA PHE A 249 14.45 -6.41 -13.04
C PHE A 249 15.78 -5.95 -13.66
N GLN A 250 16.64 -5.35 -12.87
CA GLN A 250 18.01 -5.07 -13.32
C GLN A 250 18.77 -6.38 -13.57
N GLY A 251 18.55 -7.41 -12.77
CA GLY A 251 19.09 -8.75 -12.99
C GLY A 251 18.64 -9.35 -14.34
N LEU A 252 17.35 -9.17 -14.71
CA LEU A 252 16.84 -9.59 -16.02
C LEU A 252 17.53 -8.87 -17.21
N SER A 253 18.06 -7.65 -16.99
CA SER A 253 18.71 -6.85 -18.04
C SER A 253 20.19 -7.16 -18.20
N THR A 254 20.82 -7.88 -17.25
CA THR A 254 22.28 -8.11 -17.24
C THR A 254 22.66 -9.55 -17.56
N ASP A 255 21.71 -10.42 -17.89
CA ASP A 255 21.98 -11.82 -18.23
C ASP A 255 22.72 -11.92 -19.58
N ILE A 256 23.88 -12.62 -19.56
CA ILE A 256 24.90 -12.60 -20.64
C ILE A 256 24.47 -13.39 -21.91
N ASN A 257 23.33 -14.09 -21.88
CA ASN A 257 22.95 -15.08 -22.91
C ASN A 257 21.90 -14.59 -23.92
N ASP A 258 21.91 -13.31 -24.35
CA ASP A 258 20.98 -12.75 -25.36
C ASP A 258 19.46 -12.88 -25.02
N THR A 259 19.13 -13.45 -23.87
CA THR A 259 17.76 -13.61 -23.33
C THR A 259 17.38 -12.46 -22.40
N SER A 260 18.18 -11.39 -22.39
CA SER A 260 18.04 -10.28 -21.46
C SER A 260 16.88 -9.35 -21.82
N PHE A 261 16.26 -8.77 -20.81
CA PHE A 261 15.27 -7.69 -20.95
C PHE A 261 15.91 -6.50 -21.69
N CYS A 262 15.42 -6.18 -22.87
CA CYS A 262 15.90 -5.03 -23.67
C CYS A 262 14.95 -3.83 -23.63
N GLY A 263 13.81 -3.93 -22.94
CA GLY A 263 12.81 -2.87 -22.82
C GLY A 263 11.89 -2.76 -24.04
N SER A 264 11.84 -3.78 -24.89
CA SER A 264 10.89 -3.87 -26.00
C SER A 264 9.43 -3.90 -25.49
N PHE A 265 8.48 -3.75 -26.41
CA PHE A 265 7.07 -3.91 -26.10
C PHE A 265 6.78 -5.29 -25.52
N LEU A 266 7.32 -6.35 -26.13
CA LEU A 266 7.15 -7.72 -25.66
C LEU A 266 7.71 -7.90 -24.23
N ASP A 267 8.96 -7.45 -23.98
CA ASP A 267 9.58 -7.57 -22.66
C ASP A 267 8.74 -6.88 -21.58
N LYS A 268 8.25 -5.67 -21.84
CA LYS A 268 7.39 -4.95 -20.89
C LYS A 268 6.06 -5.67 -20.66
N SER A 269 5.44 -6.18 -21.71
CA SER A 269 4.19 -6.93 -21.62
C SER A 269 4.38 -8.23 -20.84
N LEU A 270 5.47 -8.95 -21.04
CA LEU A 270 5.81 -10.15 -20.27
C LEU A 270 6.11 -9.83 -18.80
N VAL A 271 6.82 -8.74 -18.51
CA VAL A 271 7.03 -8.28 -17.13
C VAL A 271 5.69 -7.94 -16.48
N GLN A 272 4.80 -7.27 -17.17
CA GLN A 272 3.45 -6.98 -16.68
C GLN A 272 2.69 -8.27 -16.40
N PHE A 273 2.70 -9.22 -17.34
CA PHE A 273 2.00 -10.50 -17.20
C PHE A 273 2.51 -11.29 -16.00
N CYS A 274 3.81 -11.50 -15.86
CA CYS A 274 4.38 -12.36 -14.83
C CYS A 274 4.41 -11.71 -13.45
N PHE A 275 4.62 -10.38 -13.34
CA PHE A 275 4.99 -9.76 -12.06
C PHE A 275 3.97 -8.78 -11.49
N ILE A 276 3.05 -8.21 -12.29
CA ILE A 276 2.23 -7.10 -11.80
C ILE A 276 1.30 -7.49 -10.64
N LYS A 277 0.77 -8.72 -10.64
CA LYS A 277 -0.05 -9.24 -9.54
C LYS A 277 0.77 -9.44 -8.25
N LEU A 278 2.01 -9.88 -8.38
CA LEU A 278 2.92 -10.04 -7.24
C LEU A 278 3.29 -8.68 -6.65
N ILE A 279 3.57 -7.71 -7.50
CA ILE A 279 3.85 -6.33 -7.08
C ILE A 279 2.62 -5.74 -6.39
N GLN A 280 1.41 -5.91 -6.94
CA GLN A 280 0.19 -5.42 -6.28
C GLN A 280 0.00 -6.06 -4.90
N ARG A 281 0.22 -7.36 -4.77
CA ARG A 281 0.17 -8.06 -3.48
C ARG A 281 1.16 -7.47 -2.46
N ASP A 282 2.37 -7.13 -2.90
CA ASP A 282 3.37 -6.47 -2.05
C ASP A 282 2.93 -5.04 -1.65
N LEU A 283 2.30 -4.30 -2.57
CA LEU A 283 1.75 -2.97 -2.30
C LEU A 283 0.58 -3.02 -1.31
N ASP A 284 -0.30 -4.01 -1.42
CA ASP A 284 -1.44 -4.21 -0.51
C ASP A 284 -0.94 -4.56 0.90
N MET A 285 0.08 -5.42 0.98
CA MET A 285 0.74 -5.75 2.23
C MET A 285 1.43 -4.52 2.84
N LEU A 286 2.16 -3.75 2.02
CA LEU A 286 2.79 -2.49 2.45
C LEU A 286 1.74 -1.51 2.98
N THR A 287 0.61 -1.37 2.29
CA THR A 287 -0.51 -0.51 2.69
C THR A 287 -1.06 -0.93 4.06
N THR A 288 -1.31 -2.21 4.25
CA THR A 288 -1.79 -2.76 5.53
C THR A 288 -0.80 -2.51 6.66
N MET A 289 0.48 -2.85 6.44
CA MET A 289 1.54 -2.63 7.42
C MET A 289 1.75 -1.15 7.73
N TRP A 290 1.71 -0.30 6.68
CA TRP A 290 1.84 1.14 6.83
C TRP A 290 0.69 1.74 7.62
N ASN A 291 -0.54 1.39 7.30
CA ASN A 291 -1.71 1.95 7.99
C ASN A 291 -1.81 1.48 9.45
N THR A 292 -1.21 0.34 9.78
CA THR A 292 -1.25 -0.24 11.14
C THR A 292 0.04 -0.07 11.95
N HIS A 293 1.15 0.43 11.36
CA HIS A 293 2.38 0.61 12.13
C HIS A 293 2.28 1.80 13.09
N THR A 294 3.07 1.75 14.15
CA THR A 294 3.15 2.85 15.12
C THR A 294 4.10 3.94 14.61
N LEU A 295 3.61 5.17 14.50
CA LEU A 295 4.40 6.33 14.12
C LEU A 295 5.42 6.69 15.22
N SER A 296 6.61 7.12 14.83
CA SER A 296 7.62 7.57 15.79
C SER A 296 7.33 9.00 16.28
N SER A 297 7.72 9.29 17.52
CA SER A 297 7.53 10.58 18.21
C SER A 297 8.16 11.81 17.53
N SER A 298 9.07 11.61 16.60
CA SER A 298 9.70 12.71 15.84
C SER A 298 8.77 13.41 14.84
N SER A 299 7.54 12.94 14.67
CA SER A 299 6.50 13.58 13.85
C SER A 299 5.69 14.55 14.71
N ASN A 300 6.08 15.77 14.72
CA ASN A 300 5.80 16.94 15.56
C ASN A 300 4.34 17.34 15.88
N ILE A 301 3.30 16.54 15.63
CA ILE A 301 1.91 16.99 15.84
C ILE A 301 1.08 16.02 16.67
N LEU A 302 1.47 14.77 16.75
CA LEU A 302 0.63 13.73 17.35
C LEU A 302 1.43 12.98 18.40
N ARG A 303 0.79 12.68 19.52
CA ARG A 303 1.37 11.95 20.67
C ARG A 303 2.03 10.65 20.22
N GLU A 304 3.08 10.25 20.93
CA GLU A 304 3.79 8.98 20.70
C GLU A 304 2.85 7.80 20.59
N GLY A 305 3.13 6.91 19.65
CA GLY A 305 2.43 5.65 19.54
C GLY A 305 1.19 5.62 18.63
N ASN A 306 0.89 6.71 17.93
CA ASN A 306 -0.27 6.76 17.04
C ASN A 306 -0.07 5.94 15.77
N ARG A 307 -1.16 5.37 15.26
CA ARG A 307 -1.21 4.62 13.98
C ARG A 307 -1.97 5.42 12.94
N PRO A 308 -1.54 5.42 11.67
CA PRO A 308 -2.28 6.07 10.59
C PRO A 308 -3.75 5.68 10.55
N LEU A 309 -4.06 4.39 10.64
CA LEU A 309 -5.42 3.86 10.63
C LEU A 309 -6.28 4.45 11.77
N MET A 310 -5.74 4.49 13.00
CA MET A 310 -6.44 5.04 14.16
C MET A 310 -6.77 6.53 13.97
N MET A 311 -5.76 7.30 13.56
CA MET A 311 -5.89 8.73 13.35
C MET A 311 -6.86 9.07 12.20
N TYR A 312 -6.92 8.19 11.19
CA TYR A 312 -7.82 8.35 10.06
C TYR A 312 -9.27 8.03 10.39
N THR A 313 -9.48 6.91 11.11
CA THR A 313 -10.82 6.37 11.37
C THR A 313 -11.46 6.95 12.62
N LEU A 314 -10.66 7.32 13.61
CA LEU A 314 -11.12 7.78 14.94
C LEU A 314 -10.42 9.10 15.32
N PRO A 315 -10.54 10.15 14.50
CA PRO A 315 -9.85 11.43 14.73
C PRO A 315 -10.27 12.12 16.04
N GLU A 316 -11.47 11.83 16.52
CA GLU A 316 -12.04 12.39 17.76
C GLU A 316 -11.18 12.02 18.99
N LEU A 317 -10.53 10.86 18.98
CA LEU A 317 -9.60 10.46 20.05
C LEU A 317 -8.39 11.39 20.18
N TYR A 318 -8.14 12.19 19.15
CA TYR A 318 -7.01 13.11 19.04
C TYR A 318 -7.43 14.56 19.07
N GLY A 319 -8.75 14.84 19.27
CA GLY A 319 -9.32 16.19 19.28
C GLY A 319 -9.47 16.82 17.89
N TYR A 320 -9.64 15.97 16.86
CA TYR A 320 -9.87 16.40 15.49
C TYR A 320 -11.20 15.82 14.96
N GLU A 321 -11.70 16.45 13.90
CA GLU A 321 -12.91 16.04 13.22
C GLU A 321 -12.57 15.49 11.82
N ASN A 322 -13.39 14.57 11.34
CA ASN A 322 -13.30 14.08 9.98
C ASN A 322 -13.76 15.19 9.01
N GLN A 323 -12.91 15.52 8.05
CA GLN A 323 -13.14 16.56 7.04
C GLN A 323 -13.67 16.00 5.71
N LEU A 324 -14.25 14.80 5.73
CA LEU A 324 -14.84 14.18 4.55
C LEU A 324 -16.10 14.96 4.14
N CYS A 325 -16.17 15.33 2.87
CA CYS A 325 -17.31 16.06 2.32
C CYS A 325 -18.29 15.05 1.74
N PRO A 326 -19.56 15.02 2.17
CA PRO A 326 -20.56 14.11 1.63
C PRO A 326 -20.81 14.38 0.15
N VAL A 327 -21.06 13.33 -0.62
CA VAL A 327 -21.34 13.41 -2.06
C VAL A 327 -22.62 12.63 -2.39
N ASP A 328 -23.31 13.05 -3.42
CA ASP A 328 -24.44 12.31 -3.95
C ASP A 328 -23.97 11.07 -4.68
N SER A 329 -24.61 9.92 -4.43
CA SER A 329 -24.24 8.65 -5.04
C SER A 329 -24.44 8.63 -6.55
N HIS A 330 -25.44 9.34 -7.05
CA HIS A 330 -25.69 9.47 -8.48
C HIS A 330 -24.58 10.27 -9.18
N GLU A 331 -24.12 11.37 -8.54
CA GLU A 331 -22.98 12.14 -9.05
C GLU A 331 -21.68 11.32 -9.08
N VAL A 332 -21.49 10.43 -8.11
CA VAL A 332 -20.35 9.50 -8.08
C VAL A 332 -20.44 8.50 -9.25
N LEU A 333 -21.62 7.96 -9.55
CA LEU A 333 -21.80 7.07 -10.68
C LEU A 333 -21.54 7.77 -12.03
N LEU A 334 -22.01 9.00 -12.21
CA LEU A 334 -21.71 9.81 -13.41
C LEU A 334 -20.19 10.02 -13.58
N CYS A 335 -19.48 10.27 -12.49
CA CYS A 335 -18.02 10.38 -12.55
C CYS A 335 -17.36 9.03 -12.89
N GLU A 336 -17.89 7.92 -12.37
CA GLU A 336 -17.37 6.56 -12.63
C GLU A 336 -17.46 6.19 -14.11
N GLU A 337 -18.55 6.56 -14.81
CA GLU A 337 -18.76 6.33 -16.25
C GLU A 337 -17.67 6.98 -17.13
N GLU A 338 -17.08 8.08 -16.67
CA GLU A 338 -15.99 8.79 -17.37
C GLU A 338 -14.60 8.19 -17.11
N THR A 339 -14.51 7.11 -16.33
CA THR A 339 -13.24 6.47 -15.98
C THR A 339 -12.96 5.20 -16.79
N THR A 340 -11.72 4.77 -16.82
CA THR A 340 -11.32 3.47 -17.34
C THR A 340 -11.02 2.54 -16.17
N PRO A 341 -11.83 1.49 -15.95
CA PRO A 341 -11.58 0.52 -14.88
C PRO A 341 -10.22 -0.16 -15.04
N LYS A 342 -9.53 -0.38 -13.92
CA LYS A 342 -8.32 -1.20 -13.91
C LYS A 342 -8.71 -2.65 -14.19
N PRO A 343 -8.13 -3.31 -15.21
CA PRO A 343 -8.37 -4.73 -15.45
C PRO A 343 -7.82 -5.57 -14.29
N GLU A 344 -8.41 -6.75 -14.09
CA GLU A 344 -7.96 -7.67 -13.04
C GLU A 344 -6.51 -8.10 -13.21
N HIS A 345 -6.07 -8.23 -14.46
CA HIS A 345 -4.69 -8.51 -14.82
C HIS A 345 -4.20 -7.45 -15.82
N PRO A 346 -3.65 -6.33 -15.35
CA PRO A 346 -3.15 -5.26 -16.23
C PRO A 346 -1.97 -5.74 -17.08
N CYS A 347 -2.24 -5.97 -18.36
CA CYS A 347 -1.27 -6.40 -19.36
C CYS A 347 -1.86 -6.11 -20.74
N ASP A 348 -1.04 -6.14 -21.80
CA ASP A 348 -1.56 -6.15 -23.17
C ASP A 348 -2.39 -7.42 -23.41
N GLU A 349 -3.58 -7.26 -23.99
CA GLU A 349 -4.56 -8.34 -24.11
C GLU A 349 -4.04 -9.45 -25.02
N THR A 350 -3.46 -9.09 -26.17
CA THR A 350 -2.94 -10.05 -27.16
C THR A 350 -1.78 -10.86 -26.58
N VAL A 351 -0.85 -10.19 -25.90
CA VAL A 351 0.27 -10.88 -25.25
C VAL A 351 -0.23 -11.76 -24.11
N LYS A 352 -1.25 -11.31 -23.38
CA LYS A 352 -1.84 -12.07 -22.28
C LYS A 352 -2.49 -13.38 -22.77
N GLU A 353 -3.28 -13.32 -23.85
CA GLU A 353 -3.89 -14.49 -24.48
C GLU A 353 -2.80 -15.48 -24.94
N LEU A 354 -1.80 -14.97 -25.68
CA LEU A 354 -0.68 -15.81 -26.13
C LEU A 354 0.08 -16.46 -24.97
N CYS A 355 0.31 -15.74 -23.88
CA CYS A 355 0.96 -16.30 -22.71
C CYS A 355 0.14 -17.42 -22.06
N TYR A 356 -1.18 -17.28 -21.98
CA TYR A 356 -2.04 -18.35 -21.44
C TYR A 356 -2.04 -19.59 -22.34
N ASP A 357 -2.06 -19.43 -23.67
CA ASP A 357 -2.00 -20.56 -24.61
C ASP A 357 -0.69 -21.34 -24.44
N ILE A 358 0.46 -20.64 -24.38
CA ILE A 358 1.78 -21.29 -24.17
C ILE A 358 1.82 -21.98 -22.80
N MET A 359 1.30 -21.35 -21.74
CA MET A 359 1.27 -21.95 -20.41
C MET A 359 0.38 -23.19 -20.34
N GLU A 360 -0.76 -23.19 -21.03
CA GLU A 360 -1.65 -24.37 -21.12
C GLU A 360 -0.95 -25.54 -21.83
N GLU A 361 -0.24 -25.28 -22.94
CA GLU A 361 0.55 -26.29 -23.65
C GLU A 361 1.71 -26.84 -22.81
N ALA A 362 2.39 -25.98 -22.02
CA ALA A 362 3.50 -26.36 -21.16
C ALA A 362 3.04 -26.99 -19.82
N GLY A 363 1.79 -26.80 -19.44
CA GLY A 363 1.27 -27.21 -18.12
C GLY A 363 1.75 -26.28 -16.97
N ASP A 364 2.12 -25.04 -17.29
CA ASP A 364 2.59 -24.05 -16.34
C ASP A 364 1.43 -23.39 -15.59
N ALA A 365 1.69 -22.95 -14.36
CA ALA A 365 0.74 -22.19 -13.52
C ALA A 365 1.20 -20.74 -13.33
N MET A 366 0.26 -19.87 -12.97
CA MET A 366 0.60 -18.48 -12.60
C MET A 366 1.53 -18.46 -11.39
N PRO A 367 2.57 -17.59 -11.40
CA PRO A 367 3.60 -17.61 -10.38
C PRO A 367 3.08 -17.11 -9.03
N GLU A 368 3.53 -17.76 -7.95
CA GLU A 368 3.20 -17.38 -6.58
C GLU A 368 4.27 -16.50 -5.92
N ASP A 369 5.48 -16.50 -6.47
CA ASP A 369 6.62 -15.72 -5.97
C ASP A 369 7.48 -15.17 -7.10
N ALA A 370 8.50 -14.38 -6.73
CA ALA A 370 9.33 -13.65 -7.67
C ALA A 370 10.28 -14.57 -8.47
N ASP A 371 10.71 -15.69 -7.88
CA ASP A 371 11.62 -16.65 -8.55
C ASP A 371 10.85 -17.43 -9.62
N CYS A 372 9.68 -17.97 -9.28
CA CYS A 372 8.78 -18.60 -10.23
C CYS A 372 8.35 -17.64 -11.36
N ALA A 373 8.10 -16.36 -11.03
CA ALA A 373 7.77 -15.37 -12.04
C ALA A 373 8.93 -15.06 -13.00
N ARG A 374 10.17 -15.10 -12.50
CA ARG A 374 11.37 -14.97 -13.33
C ARG A 374 11.52 -16.16 -14.28
N GLU A 375 11.35 -17.36 -13.79
CA GLU A 375 11.41 -18.58 -14.61
C GLU A 375 10.35 -18.55 -15.70
N LEU A 376 9.10 -18.24 -15.35
CA LEU A 376 8.01 -18.09 -16.31
C LEU A 376 8.28 -17.01 -17.36
N TYR A 377 8.80 -15.83 -16.94
CA TYR A 377 9.18 -14.77 -17.87
C TYR A 377 10.19 -15.25 -18.90
N LEU A 378 11.24 -15.97 -18.49
CA LEU A 378 12.27 -16.48 -19.38
C LEU A 378 11.72 -17.53 -20.35
N SER A 379 10.91 -18.47 -19.86
CA SER A 379 10.26 -19.52 -20.64
C SER A 379 9.33 -18.93 -21.70
N LEU A 380 8.41 -18.03 -21.32
CA LEU A 380 7.48 -17.38 -22.24
C LEU A 380 8.23 -16.55 -23.30
N ARG A 381 9.27 -15.82 -22.90
CA ARG A 381 10.08 -15.01 -23.81
C ARG A 381 10.78 -15.86 -24.86
N GLU A 382 11.39 -16.96 -24.43
CA GLU A 382 12.06 -17.91 -25.33
C GLU A 382 11.07 -18.56 -26.30
N ALA A 383 9.92 -19.04 -25.79
CA ALA A 383 8.87 -19.66 -26.59
C ALA A 383 8.34 -18.70 -27.68
N ILE A 384 8.06 -17.44 -27.33
CA ILE A 384 7.56 -16.44 -28.27
C ILE A 384 8.63 -16.07 -29.31
N LEU A 385 9.87 -15.82 -28.88
CA LEU A 385 10.95 -15.42 -29.79
C LEU A 385 11.38 -16.56 -30.74
N SER A 386 11.21 -17.82 -30.36
CA SER A 386 11.50 -18.96 -31.23
C SER A 386 10.48 -19.15 -32.35
N GLN A 387 9.31 -18.49 -32.25
CA GLN A 387 8.24 -18.55 -33.25
C GLN A 387 8.26 -17.34 -34.22
N LEU A 388 9.05 -16.30 -33.90
CA LEU A 388 9.22 -15.09 -34.75
C LEU A 388 10.43 -15.23 -35.67
#